data_bb0ffeacd78fae78090a83320195624c
#
_entry.id   bb0ffeacd78fae78090a83320195624c
#
_cell.length_a   1.000
_cell.length_b   1.000
_cell.length_c   1.000
_cell.angle_alpha   90.00
_cell.angle_beta   90.00
_cell.angle_gamma   90.00
#
_symmetry.space_group_name_H-M   'P 1'
#
loop_
_entity.id
_entity.type
_entity.pdbx_description
1 polymer ?
#
loop_
_entity_poly.entity_id
_entity_poly.type
_entity_poly.pdbx_seq_one_letter_code
_entity_poly.pdbx_strand_id
1 'polypeptide(L)'
;MLEALYAAGPAPDRARQMMLYGRFVGSWEGRFVYHAPDGVLREAPSEVHFGWALEGRAVQDVWIVPSRHARQDPNVSTPGILYGTTLRVYDPRSDLWHITWIDPLRQDYDRMTGRKVGDDIVQEFRTEDGTRCQWLFTEITPSSFHWIRRESKDDGKTWNVRVEFFFQRKATESERSGRSVTL
;
A
#
# COMPACT_ATOMS: atom_id res chain seq x y z
N MET A 1 1.94 -1.70 -25.28
CA MET A 1 2.76 -1.38 -24.08
C MET A 1 1.98 -1.62 -22.78
N LEU A 2 0.76 -1.10 -22.63
CA LEU A 2 -0.04 -1.33 -21.40
C LEU A 2 -0.32 -2.82 -21.13
N GLU A 3 -0.59 -3.60 -22.17
CA GLU A 3 -0.81 -5.06 -22.06
C GLU A 3 0.39 -5.81 -21.51
N ALA A 4 1.62 -5.33 -21.76
CA ALA A 4 2.83 -5.94 -21.23
C ALA A 4 3.09 -5.57 -19.75
N LEU A 5 2.47 -4.50 -19.26
CA LEU A 5 2.60 -4.06 -17.87
C LEU A 5 1.55 -4.70 -16.95
N TYR A 6 0.45 -5.20 -17.52
CA TYR A 6 -0.69 -5.74 -16.78
C TYR A 6 -0.80 -7.25 -16.97
N ALA A 7 -1.20 -7.96 -15.90
CA ALA A 7 -1.59 -9.36 -15.96
C ALA A 7 -2.96 -9.54 -15.30
N ALA A 8 -3.75 -10.49 -15.83
CA ALA A 8 -5.12 -10.74 -15.36
C ALA A 8 -5.19 -11.49 -14.01
N GLY A 9 -4.08 -12.11 -13.61
CA GLY A 9 -4.03 -12.92 -12.39
C GLY A 9 -2.60 -13.25 -11.97
N PRO A 10 -2.45 -14.04 -10.88
CA PRO A 10 -1.15 -14.48 -10.40
C PRO A 10 -0.54 -15.52 -11.35
N ALA A 11 0.79 -15.57 -11.42
CA ALA A 11 1.51 -16.63 -12.12
C ALA A 11 1.13 -18.01 -11.55
N PRO A 12 0.72 -18.98 -12.38
CA PRO A 12 0.15 -20.26 -11.91
C PRO A 12 1.11 -21.09 -11.04
N ASP A 13 2.41 -21.02 -11.34
CA ASP A 13 3.46 -21.77 -10.64
C ASP A 13 3.70 -21.32 -9.19
N ARG A 14 3.15 -20.18 -8.78
CA ARG A 14 3.28 -19.59 -7.44
C ARG A 14 2.03 -18.86 -6.96
N ALA A 15 0.87 -19.19 -7.51
CA ALA A 15 -0.38 -18.49 -7.26
C ALA A 15 -0.70 -18.36 -5.76
N ARG A 16 -0.42 -19.40 -4.96
CA ARG A 16 -0.65 -19.38 -3.50
C ARG A 16 0.16 -18.30 -2.81
N GLN A 17 1.47 -18.22 -3.10
CA GLN A 17 2.36 -17.22 -2.49
C GLN A 17 2.00 -15.81 -2.94
N MET A 18 1.67 -15.67 -4.24
CA MET A 18 1.28 -14.38 -4.80
C MET A 18 0.06 -13.76 -4.11
N MET A 19 -0.83 -14.58 -3.52
CA MET A 19 -2.01 -14.09 -2.80
C MET A 19 -1.68 -13.38 -1.49
N LEU A 20 -0.42 -13.38 -1.01
CA LEU A 20 -0.06 -12.55 0.14
C LEU A 20 -0.39 -11.07 -0.12
N TYR A 21 0.02 -10.53 -1.27
CA TYR A 21 -0.33 -9.17 -1.69
C TYR A 21 -1.46 -9.15 -2.73
N GLY A 22 -1.67 -10.24 -3.45
CA GLY A 22 -2.72 -10.37 -4.46
C GLY A 22 -4.13 -10.17 -3.93
N ARG A 23 -4.36 -10.42 -2.64
CA ARG A 23 -5.63 -10.14 -1.96
C ARG A 23 -6.05 -8.66 -2.02
N PHE A 24 -5.08 -7.75 -2.22
CA PHE A 24 -5.34 -6.33 -2.33
C PHE A 24 -5.66 -5.87 -3.75
N VAL A 25 -5.47 -6.70 -4.77
CA VAL A 25 -5.72 -6.32 -6.16
C VAL A 25 -7.11 -5.72 -6.31
N GLY A 26 -7.16 -4.53 -6.95
CA GLY A 26 -8.33 -3.68 -7.07
C GLY A 26 -8.08 -2.26 -6.55
N SER A 27 -9.16 -1.52 -6.38
CA SER A 27 -9.14 -0.10 -5.97
C SER A 27 -9.66 0.08 -4.56
N TRP A 28 -9.05 0.98 -3.83
CA TRP A 28 -9.35 1.28 -2.44
C TRP A 28 -9.41 2.79 -2.24
N GLU A 29 -10.33 3.22 -1.40
CA GLU A 29 -10.46 4.61 -0.96
C GLU A 29 -10.34 4.66 0.56
N GLY A 30 -9.76 5.73 1.10
CA GLY A 30 -9.55 5.79 2.52
C GLY A 30 -9.03 7.13 3.02
N ARG A 31 -8.54 7.07 4.24
CA ARG A 31 -8.02 8.19 4.99
C ARG A 31 -6.53 7.99 5.27
N PHE A 32 -5.73 8.99 4.95
CA PHE A 32 -4.34 9.15 5.33
C PHE A 32 -4.26 9.93 6.63
N VAL A 33 -3.39 9.52 7.56
CA VAL A 33 -3.09 10.20 8.82
C VAL A 33 -1.58 10.34 8.95
N TYR A 34 -1.09 11.56 9.08
CA TYR A 34 0.30 11.87 9.33
C TYR A 34 0.48 12.32 10.79
N HIS A 35 1.37 11.63 11.51
CA HIS A 35 1.79 11.97 12.86
C HIS A 35 2.94 12.96 12.79
N ALA A 36 2.62 14.25 12.80
CA ALA A 36 3.63 15.30 12.67
C ALA A 36 4.51 15.41 13.94
N PRO A 37 5.76 15.88 13.80
CA PRO A 37 6.68 16.04 14.94
C PRO A 37 6.17 17.00 16.04
N ASP A 38 5.25 17.91 15.69
CA ASP A 38 4.59 18.83 16.62
C ASP A 38 3.47 18.18 17.44
N GLY A 39 3.22 16.87 17.25
CA GLY A 39 2.15 16.10 17.90
C GLY A 39 0.77 16.28 17.25
N VAL A 40 0.66 17.09 16.20
CA VAL A 40 -0.60 17.32 15.49
C VAL A 40 -0.82 16.22 14.46
N LEU A 41 -2.02 15.64 14.46
CA LEU A 41 -2.45 14.73 13.40
C LEU A 41 -2.94 15.54 12.19
N ARG A 42 -2.45 15.19 11.01
CA ARG A 42 -2.88 15.78 9.75
C ARG A 42 -3.50 14.71 8.89
N GLU A 43 -4.68 14.96 8.38
CA GLU A 43 -5.47 13.97 7.64
C GLU A 43 -5.76 14.44 6.22
N ALA A 44 -5.90 13.47 5.31
CA ALA A 44 -6.35 13.72 3.95
C ALA A 44 -7.06 12.49 3.38
N PRO A 45 -8.00 12.68 2.44
CA PRO A 45 -8.53 11.60 1.63
C PRO A 45 -7.42 10.94 0.81
N SER A 46 -7.45 9.62 0.71
CA SER A 46 -6.43 8.86 -0.02
C SER A 46 -7.06 7.78 -0.90
N GLU A 47 -6.30 7.34 -1.89
CA GLU A 47 -6.64 6.18 -2.70
C GLU A 47 -5.41 5.34 -2.97
N VAL A 48 -5.61 4.04 -3.13
CA VAL A 48 -4.57 3.10 -3.59
C VAL A 48 -5.16 2.10 -4.57
N HIS A 49 -4.37 1.75 -5.57
CA HIS A 49 -4.74 0.79 -6.62
C HIS A 49 -3.67 -0.27 -6.70
N PHE A 50 -4.09 -1.55 -6.61
CA PHE A 50 -3.20 -2.69 -6.75
C PHE A 50 -3.53 -3.45 -8.04
N GLY A 51 -2.50 -3.92 -8.72
CA GLY A 51 -2.62 -4.72 -9.93
C GLY A 51 -1.56 -5.81 -10.03
N TRP A 52 -1.86 -6.83 -10.84
CA TRP A 52 -0.88 -7.82 -11.24
C TRP A 52 0.03 -7.24 -12.31
N ALA A 53 1.34 -7.48 -12.18
CA ALA A 53 2.33 -7.08 -13.16
C ALA A 53 3.29 -8.23 -13.48
N LEU A 54 4.11 -8.08 -14.53
CA LEU A 54 5.15 -9.03 -14.92
C LEU A 54 4.60 -10.47 -15.04
N GLU A 55 3.58 -10.65 -15.85
CA GLU A 55 2.89 -11.94 -16.06
C GLU A 55 2.37 -12.57 -14.75
N GLY A 56 1.94 -11.73 -13.80
CA GLY A 56 1.45 -12.16 -12.49
C GLY A 56 2.54 -12.57 -11.51
N ARG A 57 3.82 -12.31 -11.81
CA ARG A 57 4.97 -12.58 -10.93
C ARG A 57 5.29 -11.44 -10.00
N ALA A 58 4.60 -10.29 -10.16
CA ALA A 58 4.69 -9.15 -9.29
C ALA A 58 3.30 -8.59 -8.95
N VAL A 59 3.23 -7.92 -7.81
CA VAL A 59 2.10 -7.04 -7.46
C VAL A 59 2.63 -5.63 -7.44
N GLN A 60 2.00 -4.76 -8.22
CA GLN A 60 2.29 -3.32 -8.24
C GLN A 60 1.13 -2.56 -7.65
N ASP A 61 1.42 -1.48 -6.93
CA ASP A 61 0.41 -0.53 -6.48
C ASP A 61 0.78 0.90 -6.81
N VAL A 62 -0.22 1.79 -6.72
CA VAL A 62 -0.03 3.24 -6.80
C VAL A 62 -0.81 3.87 -5.64
N TRP A 63 -0.11 4.62 -4.80
CA TRP A 63 -0.63 5.34 -3.64
C TRP A 63 -0.74 6.82 -3.94
N ILE A 64 -1.87 7.42 -3.61
CA ILE A 64 -2.20 8.79 -3.99
C ILE A 64 -2.81 9.53 -2.80
N VAL A 65 -2.15 10.63 -2.38
CA VAL A 65 -2.61 11.53 -1.31
C VAL A 65 -2.42 12.98 -1.76
N PRO A 66 -3.45 13.81 -1.72
CA PRO A 66 -4.86 13.48 -1.59
C PRO A 66 -5.35 12.65 -2.77
N SER A 67 -6.47 11.94 -2.59
CA SER A 67 -7.10 11.19 -3.70
C SER A 67 -7.38 12.11 -4.89
N ARG A 68 -7.35 11.56 -6.12
CA ARG A 68 -7.55 12.34 -7.35
C ARG A 68 -8.89 13.09 -7.36
N HIS A 69 -9.93 12.50 -6.76
CA HIS A 69 -11.22 13.17 -6.61
C HIS A 69 -11.13 14.36 -5.65
N ALA A 70 -10.50 14.17 -4.49
CA ALA A 70 -10.37 15.23 -3.49
C ALA A 70 -9.50 16.41 -3.95
N ARG A 71 -8.54 16.18 -4.87
CA ARG A 71 -7.72 17.26 -5.46
C ARG A 71 -8.51 18.28 -6.27
N GLN A 72 -9.75 17.97 -6.63
CA GLN A 72 -10.65 18.88 -7.35
C GLN A 72 -11.33 19.87 -6.41
N ASP A 73 -11.32 19.61 -5.10
CA ASP A 73 -11.87 20.51 -4.08
C ASP A 73 -10.77 21.46 -3.57
N PRO A 74 -10.88 22.78 -3.79
CA PRO A 74 -9.89 23.76 -3.34
C PRO A 74 -9.79 23.88 -1.81
N ASN A 75 -10.76 23.36 -1.07
CA ASN A 75 -10.78 23.39 0.40
C ASN A 75 -10.08 22.19 1.04
N VAL A 76 -9.66 21.19 0.26
CA VAL A 76 -8.94 20.04 0.79
C VAL A 76 -7.54 20.48 1.23
N SER A 77 -7.34 20.51 2.55
CA SER A 77 -6.01 20.70 3.12
C SER A 77 -5.13 19.51 2.79
N THR A 78 -3.96 19.77 2.21
CA THR A 78 -3.02 18.73 1.82
C THR A 78 -1.83 18.72 2.77
N PRO A 79 -1.75 17.80 3.74
CA PRO A 79 -0.59 17.69 4.63
C PRO A 79 0.69 17.23 3.92
N GLY A 80 0.59 16.88 2.65
CA GLY A 80 1.68 16.49 1.75
C GLY A 80 1.10 15.87 0.49
N ILE A 81 1.81 16.01 -0.62
CA ILE A 81 1.49 15.31 -1.85
C ILE A 81 2.28 14.02 -1.85
N LEU A 82 1.60 12.88 -2.04
CA LEU A 82 2.20 11.58 -2.25
C LEU A 82 1.62 11.00 -3.55
N TYR A 83 2.48 10.58 -4.44
CA TYR A 83 2.09 9.87 -5.66
C TYR A 83 3.20 8.88 -6.00
N GLY A 84 3.19 7.76 -5.31
CA GLY A 84 4.24 6.77 -5.41
C GLY A 84 3.73 5.39 -5.79
N THR A 85 4.64 4.54 -6.15
CA THR A 85 4.38 3.15 -6.55
C THR A 85 5.27 2.19 -5.80
N THR A 86 4.72 1.00 -5.48
CA THR A 86 5.51 -0.11 -4.98
C THR A 86 5.46 -1.27 -5.98
N LEU A 87 6.60 -1.87 -6.27
CA LEU A 87 6.68 -3.14 -6.98
C LEU A 87 7.14 -4.23 -5.99
N ARG A 88 6.37 -5.33 -5.91
CA ARG A 88 6.62 -6.46 -5.01
C ARG A 88 6.82 -7.73 -5.79
N VAL A 89 7.95 -8.39 -5.60
CA VAL A 89 8.33 -9.64 -6.26
C VAL A 89 8.67 -10.69 -5.21
N TYR A 90 8.04 -11.87 -5.30
CA TYR A 90 8.32 -12.99 -4.41
C TYR A 90 9.57 -13.75 -4.85
N ASP A 91 10.49 -13.98 -3.92
CA ASP A 91 11.66 -14.85 -4.10
C ASP A 91 11.42 -16.20 -3.40
N PRO A 92 11.20 -17.29 -4.16
CA PRO A 92 10.97 -18.62 -3.59
C PRO A 92 12.20 -19.23 -2.89
N ARG A 93 13.40 -18.71 -3.14
CA ARG A 93 14.64 -19.23 -2.53
C ARG A 93 14.78 -18.77 -1.08
N SER A 94 14.35 -17.58 -0.78
CA SER A 94 14.43 -16.98 0.56
C SER A 94 13.10 -16.96 1.31
N ASP A 95 11.99 -17.30 0.63
CA ASP A 95 10.61 -17.15 1.12
C ASP A 95 10.30 -15.71 1.56
N LEU A 96 10.86 -14.75 0.84
CA LEU A 96 10.69 -13.33 1.10
C LEU A 96 10.14 -12.60 -0.12
N TRP A 97 9.56 -11.44 0.10
CA TRP A 97 9.22 -10.50 -0.94
C TRP A 97 10.27 -9.40 -1.02
N HIS A 98 10.81 -9.17 -2.21
CA HIS A 98 11.62 -7.99 -2.52
C HIS A 98 10.70 -6.87 -2.98
N ILE A 99 10.85 -5.71 -2.38
CA ILE A 99 9.93 -4.60 -2.53
C ILE A 99 10.74 -3.35 -2.82
N THR A 100 10.31 -2.60 -3.84
CA THR A 100 10.87 -1.29 -4.17
C THR A 100 9.76 -0.26 -4.15
N TRP A 101 9.94 0.80 -3.37
CA TRP A 101 9.09 1.99 -3.35
C TRP A 101 9.75 3.11 -4.14
N ILE A 102 8.95 3.84 -4.90
CA ILE A 102 9.36 5.03 -5.64
C ILE A 102 8.29 6.09 -5.50
N ASP A 103 8.67 7.26 -4.99
CA ASP A 103 7.85 8.48 -5.00
C ASP A 103 8.62 9.60 -5.74
N PRO A 104 8.30 9.87 -7.01
CA PRO A 104 9.00 10.88 -7.80
C PRO A 104 8.74 12.32 -7.35
N LEU A 105 7.68 12.57 -6.59
CA LEU A 105 7.37 13.91 -6.06
C LEU A 105 8.23 14.25 -4.85
N ARG A 106 8.55 13.24 -4.03
CA ARG A 106 9.34 13.38 -2.80
C ARG A 106 10.79 12.97 -2.98
N GLN A 107 11.12 12.35 -4.14
CA GLN A 107 12.42 11.73 -4.42
C GLN A 107 12.77 10.64 -3.39
N ASP A 108 11.77 9.90 -2.95
CA ASP A 108 11.94 8.77 -2.04
C ASP A 108 12.14 7.47 -2.85
N TYR A 109 13.18 6.70 -2.50
CA TYR A 109 13.56 5.44 -3.16
C TYR A 109 13.95 4.43 -2.09
N ASP A 110 13.00 3.59 -1.66
CA ASP A 110 13.24 2.61 -0.61
C ASP A 110 13.27 1.18 -1.17
N ARG A 111 14.17 0.37 -0.64
CA ARG A 111 14.21 -1.08 -0.85
C ARG A 111 13.97 -1.78 0.48
N MET A 112 13.07 -2.76 0.47
CA MET A 112 12.69 -3.49 1.67
C MET A 112 12.43 -4.94 1.37
N THR A 113 12.37 -5.75 2.43
CA THR A 113 11.88 -7.13 2.37
C THR A 113 10.55 -7.22 3.10
N GLY A 114 9.68 -8.12 2.63
CA GLY A 114 8.36 -8.33 3.21
C GLY A 114 8.06 -9.80 3.45
N ARG A 115 7.27 -10.07 4.50
CA ARG A 115 6.79 -11.40 4.84
C ARG A 115 5.50 -11.34 5.65
N LYS A 116 4.82 -12.49 5.74
CA LYS A 116 3.70 -12.66 6.68
C LYS A 116 4.24 -12.88 8.09
N VAL A 117 3.65 -12.21 9.08
CA VAL A 117 3.95 -12.37 10.51
C VAL A 117 2.61 -12.42 11.27
N GLY A 118 2.21 -13.60 11.72
CA GLY A 118 0.85 -13.78 12.24
C GLY A 118 -0.21 -13.51 11.18
N ASP A 119 -1.12 -12.61 11.45
CA ASP A 119 -2.16 -12.16 10.50
C ASP A 119 -1.74 -10.93 9.69
N ASP A 120 -0.64 -10.29 10.08
CA ASP A 120 -0.10 -9.10 9.45
C ASP A 120 0.86 -9.43 8.30
N ILE A 121 1.13 -8.41 7.47
CA ILE A 121 2.23 -8.41 6.52
C ILE A 121 3.20 -7.31 6.95
N VAL A 122 4.44 -7.68 7.22
CA VAL A 122 5.49 -6.77 7.68
C VAL A 122 6.52 -6.59 6.58
N GLN A 123 6.76 -5.33 6.21
CA GLN A 123 7.81 -4.92 5.28
C GLN A 123 8.86 -4.13 6.07
N GLU A 124 10.14 -4.47 5.90
CA GLU A 124 11.21 -3.90 6.74
C GLU A 124 12.38 -3.40 5.90
N PHE A 125 12.92 -2.26 6.33
CA PHE A 125 14.17 -1.70 5.83
C PHE A 125 14.87 -0.88 6.91
N ARG A 126 16.10 -0.43 6.59
CA ARG A 126 16.82 0.55 7.39
C ARG A 126 17.14 1.75 6.54
N THR A 127 17.03 2.93 7.13
CA THR A 127 17.52 4.16 6.53
C THR A 127 19.05 4.25 6.65
N GLU A 128 19.66 5.19 5.95
CA GLU A 128 21.13 5.37 5.95
C GLU A 128 21.68 5.68 7.37
N ASP A 129 20.90 6.35 8.21
CA ASP A 129 21.24 6.64 9.61
C ASP A 129 21.03 5.45 10.56
N GLY A 130 20.63 4.27 10.03
CA GLY A 130 20.42 3.05 10.78
C GLY A 130 19.04 2.92 11.44
N THR A 131 18.14 3.92 11.31
CA THR A 131 16.78 3.84 11.82
C THR A 131 16.05 2.64 11.21
N ARG A 132 15.46 1.79 12.03
CA ARG A 132 14.61 0.69 11.57
C ARG A 132 13.24 1.21 11.17
N CYS A 133 12.82 0.88 9.97
CA CYS A 133 11.50 1.22 9.45
C CYS A 133 10.68 -0.04 9.20
N GLN A 134 9.41 0.01 9.56
CA GLN A 134 8.43 -1.01 9.24
C GLN A 134 7.22 -0.39 8.56
N TRP A 135 6.76 -1.05 7.50
CA TRP A 135 5.48 -0.83 6.86
C TRP A 135 4.62 -2.08 7.07
N LEU A 136 3.49 -1.92 7.72
CA LEU A 136 2.62 -3.03 8.08
C LEU A 136 1.30 -2.93 7.34
N PHE A 137 0.80 -4.08 6.87
CA PHE A 137 -0.61 -4.27 6.59
C PHE A 137 -1.19 -5.08 7.75
N THR A 138 -2.16 -4.53 8.43
CA THR A 138 -2.82 -5.12 9.59
C THR A 138 -4.35 -5.00 9.48
N GLU A 139 -5.10 -5.65 10.36
CA GLU A 139 -6.57 -5.64 10.34
C GLU A 139 -7.14 -5.98 8.94
N ILE A 140 -6.50 -6.93 8.26
CA ILE A 140 -6.78 -7.27 6.88
C ILE A 140 -8.07 -8.09 6.78
N THR A 141 -9.06 -7.54 6.07
CA THR A 141 -10.30 -8.22 5.68
C THR A 141 -10.45 -8.24 4.16
N PRO A 142 -11.46 -8.91 3.59
CA PRO A 142 -11.73 -8.80 2.15
C PRO A 142 -12.07 -7.39 1.67
N SER A 143 -12.59 -6.53 2.57
CA SER A 143 -13.11 -5.20 2.23
C SER A 143 -12.37 -4.04 2.91
N SER A 144 -11.43 -4.31 3.83
CA SER A 144 -10.69 -3.26 4.54
C SER A 144 -9.28 -3.70 4.90
N PHE A 145 -8.40 -2.74 5.10
CA PHE A 145 -7.12 -2.95 5.78
C PHE A 145 -6.63 -1.64 6.41
N HIS A 146 -5.81 -1.78 7.44
CA HIS A 146 -5.05 -0.70 8.05
C HIS A 146 -3.59 -0.86 7.62
N TRP A 147 -2.94 0.23 7.19
CA TRP A 147 -1.52 0.25 6.86
C TRP A 147 -0.81 1.28 7.73
N ILE A 148 0.37 0.89 8.25
CA ILE A 148 1.12 1.69 9.22
C ILE A 148 2.58 1.79 8.78
N ARG A 149 3.15 3.00 8.73
CA ARG A 149 4.59 3.25 8.75
C ARG A 149 5.01 3.62 10.16
N ARG A 150 5.97 2.87 10.70
CA ARG A 150 6.56 3.15 12.01
C ARG A 150 8.08 3.05 11.97
N GLU A 151 8.72 3.76 12.87
CA GLU A 151 10.18 3.90 12.94
C GLU A 151 10.68 3.60 14.35
N SER A 152 11.86 2.97 14.44
CA SER A 152 12.54 2.68 15.70
C SER A 152 14.02 3.11 15.61
N LYS A 153 14.47 3.87 16.62
CA LYS A 153 15.87 4.29 16.76
C LYS A 153 16.66 3.45 17.78
N ASP A 154 16.00 2.50 18.41
CA ASP A 154 16.53 1.63 19.46
C ASP A 154 16.47 0.15 19.10
N ASP A 155 16.60 -0.14 17.79
CA ASP A 155 16.63 -1.48 17.19
C ASP A 155 15.34 -2.29 17.41
N GLY A 156 14.20 -1.62 17.46
CA GLY A 156 12.88 -2.25 17.53
C GLY A 156 12.34 -2.45 18.94
N LYS A 157 12.98 -1.86 19.97
CA LYS A 157 12.47 -1.89 21.36
C LYS A 157 11.27 -0.96 21.52
N THR A 158 11.33 0.23 20.91
CA THR A 158 10.20 1.15 20.85
C THR A 158 9.91 1.55 19.40
N TRP A 159 8.65 1.83 19.11
CA TRP A 159 8.20 2.19 17.77
C TRP A 159 7.37 3.48 17.80
N ASN A 160 7.69 4.39 16.90
CA ASN A 160 6.94 5.62 16.69
C ASN A 160 6.18 5.53 15.38
N VAL A 161 4.86 5.63 15.43
CA VAL A 161 4.01 5.70 14.24
C VAL A 161 4.21 7.05 13.56
N ARG A 162 4.40 7.02 12.24
CA ARG A 162 4.62 8.22 11.42
C ARG A 162 3.48 8.47 10.46
N VAL A 163 2.95 7.39 9.89
CA VAL A 163 1.88 7.46 8.89
C VAL A 163 0.95 6.27 9.08
N GLU A 164 -0.34 6.53 8.90
CA GLU A 164 -1.37 5.50 8.84
C GLU A 164 -2.29 5.72 7.65
N PHE A 165 -2.81 4.61 7.12
CA PHE A 165 -3.88 4.61 6.13
C PHE A 165 -4.97 3.63 6.55
N PHE A 166 -6.20 4.07 6.49
CA PHE A 166 -7.38 3.24 6.73
C PHE A 166 -8.15 3.12 5.42
N PHE A 167 -8.14 1.94 4.81
CA PHE A 167 -8.73 1.72 3.50
C PHE A 167 -9.96 0.85 3.52
N GLN A 168 -10.90 1.18 2.64
CA GLN A 168 -12.07 0.37 2.28
C GLN A 168 -12.01 0.06 0.78
N ARG A 169 -12.38 -1.17 0.42
CA ARG A 169 -12.42 -1.59 -0.99
C ARG A 169 -13.52 -0.85 -1.73
N LYS A 170 -13.15 -0.27 -2.86
CA LYS A 170 -14.09 0.39 -3.75
C LYS A 170 -14.92 -0.67 -4.47
N ALA A 171 -16.26 -0.55 -4.44
CA ALA A 171 -17.13 -1.44 -5.20
C ALA A 171 -16.84 -1.31 -6.69
N THR A 172 -16.78 -2.43 -7.39
CA THR A 172 -16.65 -2.47 -8.84
C THR A 172 -17.90 -1.90 -9.53
N GLU A 173 -17.77 -1.42 -10.76
CA GLU A 173 -18.92 -0.89 -11.51
C GLU A 173 -20.04 -1.94 -11.68
N SER A 174 -19.68 -3.22 -11.80
CA SER A 174 -20.64 -4.33 -11.86
C SER A 174 -21.43 -4.51 -10.57
N GLU A 175 -20.80 -4.31 -9.40
CA GLU A 175 -21.49 -4.40 -8.09
C GLU A 175 -22.39 -3.18 -7.85
N ARG A 176 -22.06 -2.03 -8.43
CA ARG A 176 -22.88 -0.79 -8.35
C ARG A 176 -24.14 -0.91 -9.21
N SER A 177 -24.05 -1.46 -10.43
CA SER A 177 -25.21 -1.67 -11.32
C SER A 177 -26.18 -2.72 -10.79
N GLY A 178 -25.72 -3.74 -10.06
CA GLY A 178 -26.58 -4.77 -9.46
C GLY A 178 -27.42 -4.29 -8.28
N ARG A 179 -27.05 -3.21 -7.62
CA ARG A 179 -27.84 -2.60 -6.51
C ARG A 179 -28.94 -1.64 -6.97
N SER A 180 -28.96 -1.25 -8.24
CA SER A 180 -29.95 -0.30 -8.80
C SER A 180 -31.21 -0.95 -9.37
N VAL A 181 -31.38 -2.27 -9.25
CA VAL A 181 -32.50 -3.05 -9.86
C VAL A 181 -33.37 -3.71 -8.80
N THR A 182 -33.48 -3.15 -7.62
CA THR A 182 -34.49 -3.61 -6.62
C THR A 182 -35.21 -2.41 -6.02
N LEU A 183 -36.18 -1.92 -6.76
CA LEU A 183 -37.33 -1.12 -6.31
C LEU A 183 -38.58 -1.70 -6.93
#